data_7312136ffe049cc53f096504e65dbb2e
#
_entry.id   7312136ffe049cc53f096504e65dbb2e
#
_cell.length_a   1.000
_cell.length_b   1.000
_cell.length_c   1.000
_cell.angle_alpha   90.00
_cell.angle_beta   90.00
_cell.angle_gamma   90.00
#
_symmetry.space_group_name_H-M   'P 1'
#
loop_
_entity.id
_entity.type
_entity.pdbx_description
1 polymer ?
#
loop_
_entity_poly.entity_id
_entity_poly.type
_entity_poly.pdbx_seq_one_letter_code
_entity_poly.pdbx_strand_id
1 'polypeptide(L)'
;FAAMADNITFHQYNNLHDIEDSWRSLDQQAERLSLGYIHYTYYQTYEWNEFLYHHTLRGLGALTTAMRYDLVRVGGRPFAILPMAVTRSSKKARIPSCRVGGVLNMVCPYPYEGHEEVMEAIAAHLRSSCQGMTLSLADVPCCTALARIMPTLSPDPIERTSFHVPLSQFASHEAYVASLPKNIYKNIRKAYNHLTTDGKTMELKVFDHAHQAPAHTLRHLWRFYFRRKMMWRSQKANALTHLTTTLKAIYEVKSGCATASL
;
A
#
# COMPACT_ATOMS: atom_id res chain seq x y z
N PHE A 1 23.11 21.42 17.19
CA PHE A 1 22.58 20.14 16.66
C PHE A 1 22.82 18.93 17.60
N ALA A 2 23.73 19.01 18.59
CA ALA A 2 24.02 17.90 19.52
C ALA A 2 22.96 17.66 20.61
N ALA A 3 21.86 18.40 20.68
CA ALA A 3 20.84 18.29 21.73
C ALA A 3 19.58 17.50 21.32
N MET A 4 19.58 16.82 20.16
CA MET A 4 18.39 16.08 19.66
C MET A 4 18.33 14.63 20.13
N ALA A 5 19.46 13.97 20.44
CA ALA A 5 19.50 12.56 20.85
C ALA A 5 18.73 12.27 22.14
N ASP A 6 18.73 13.18 23.09
CA ASP A 6 18.18 12.95 24.42
C ASP A 6 16.63 12.95 24.48
N ASN A 7 15.94 13.09 23.34
CA ASN A 7 14.48 13.24 23.36
C ASN A 7 13.72 12.44 22.31
N ILE A 8 14.28 11.30 21.84
CA ILE A 8 13.60 10.36 20.96
C ILE A 8 12.85 9.35 21.82
N THR A 9 11.54 9.26 21.67
CA THR A 9 10.71 8.31 22.41
C THR A 9 9.87 7.46 21.49
N PHE A 10 9.64 6.21 21.87
CA PHE A 10 8.83 5.25 21.16
C PHE A 10 7.63 4.86 22.02
N HIS A 11 6.44 4.98 21.46
CA HIS A 11 5.20 4.62 22.13
C HIS A 11 4.43 3.61 21.27
N GLN A 12 4.15 2.45 21.83
CA GLN A 12 3.43 1.40 21.14
C GLN A 12 1.93 1.48 21.42
N TYR A 13 1.13 1.41 20.37
CA TYR A 13 -0.32 1.37 20.41
C TYR A 13 -0.84 0.14 19.65
N ASN A 14 -1.98 -0.38 20.08
CA ASN A 14 -2.65 -1.50 19.42
C ASN A 14 -3.97 -1.08 18.77
N ASN A 15 -4.44 0.12 19.09
CA ASN A 15 -5.63 0.71 18.51
C ASN A 15 -5.22 1.95 17.69
N LEU A 16 -5.66 1.98 16.44
CA LEU A 16 -5.37 3.07 15.50
C LEU A 16 -5.92 4.42 15.98
N HIS A 17 -7.11 4.41 16.57
CA HIS A 17 -7.79 5.64 17.00
C HIS A 17 -7.05 6.37 18.13
N ASP A 18 -6.22 5.66 18.91
CA ASP A 18 -5.44 6.29 20.00
C ASP A 18 -4.30 7.19 19.48
N ILE A 19 -3.97 7.10 18.18
CA ILE A 19 -2.91 7.88 17.54
C ILE A 19 -3.40 8.73 16.36
N GLU A 20 -4.71 8.84 16.17
CA GLU A 20 -5.31 9.57 15.04
C GLU A 20 -4.76 11.00 14.92
N ASP A 21 -4.78 11.77 15.99
CA ASP A 21 -4.29 13.16 15.97
C ASP A 21 -2.82 13.26 15.57
N SER A 22 -1.99 12.34 16.09
CA SER A 22 -0.57 12.28 15.72
C SER A 22 -0.38 11.91 14.26
N TRP A 23 -1.19 11.00 13.74
CA TRP A 23 -1.14 10.58 12.33
C TRP A 23 -1.57 11.71 11.40
N ARG A 24 -2.73 12.32 11.66
CA ARG A 24 -3.22 13.46 10.88
C ARG A 24 -2.27 14.65 10.88
N SER A 25 -1.55 14.85 11.98
CA SER A 25 -0.48 15.86 12.04
C SER A 25 0.67 15.53 11.07
N LEU A 26 1.04 14.26 10.91
CA LEU A 26 2.06 13.85 9.93
C LEU A 26 1.54 13.94 8.49
N ASP A 27 0.28 13.59 8.23
CA ASP A 27 -0.36 13.77 6.92
C ASP A 27 -0.34 15.25 6.49
N GLN A 28 -0.74 16.14 7.37
CA GLN A 28 -0.69 17.59 7.12
C GLN A 28 0.74 18.11 6.90
N GLN A 29 1.72 17.54 7.61
CA GLN A 29 3.12 17.92 7.40
C GLN A 29 3.62 17.45 6.03
N ALA A 30 3.23 16.26 5.57
CA ALA A 30 3.54 15.77 4.23
C ALA A 30 2.94 16.65 3.13
N GLU A 31 1.70 17.12 3.31
CA GLU A 31 1.06 18.07 2.41
C GLU A 31 1.80 19.41 2.37
N ARG A 32 2.16 19.96 3.54
CA ARG A 32 2.91 21.25 3.64
C ARG A 32 4.27 21.17 2.95
N LEU A 33 4.94 20.02 3.04
CA LEU A 33 6.22 19.79 2.37
C LEU A 33 6.06 19.51 0.88
N SER A 34 4.82 19.42 0.37
CA SER A 34 4.50 19.08 -1.02
C SER A 34 5.26 17.85 -1.51
N LEU A 35 5.32 16.82 -0.66
CA LEU A 35 6.07 15.61 -0.94
C LEU A 35 5.51 14.92 -2.18
N GLY A 36 6.41 14.58 -3.11
CA GLY A 36 6.03 13.85 -4.31
C GLY A 36 5.45 12.46 -3.97
N TYR A 37 4.62 11.96 -4.86
CA TYR A 37 3.94 10.66 -4.78
C TYR A 37 4.83 9.48 -4.34
N ILE A 38 6.14 9.51 -4.64
CA ILE A 38 7.06 8.43 -4.28
C ILE A 38 7.46 8.50 -2.79
N HIS A 39 7.50 9.68 -2.20
CA HIS A 39 7.96 9.89 -0.83
C HIS A 39 6.85 9.71 0.20
N TYR A 40 5.65 10.21 -0.12
CA TYR A 40 4.46 10.07 0.72
C TYR A 40 3.25 9.78 -0.16
N THR A 41 2.70 8.59 -0.02
CA THR A 41 1.61 8.11 -0.87
C THR A 41 0.31 8.03 -0.08
N TYR A 42 -0.81 7.89 -0.78
CA TYR A 42 -2.11 7.61 -0.15
C TYR A 42 -2.06 6.39 0.80
N TYR A 43 -1.21 5.40 0.51
CA TYR A 43 -1.05 4.20 1.35
C TYR A 43 -0.43 4.48 2.73
N GLN A 44 0.07 5.68 2.98
CA GLN A 44 0.61 6.11 4.26
C GLN A 44 -0.37 6.96 5.07
N THR A 45 -1.47 7.44 4.46
CA THR A 45 -2.47 8.29 5.12
C THR A 45 -3.25 7.55 6.21
N TYR A 46 -3.81 8.31 7.13
CA TYR A 46 -4.68 7.78 8.19
C TYR A 46 -5.86 7.01 7.59
N GLU A 47 -6.55 7.58 6.61
CA GLU A 47 -7.74 7.00 5.97
C GLU A 47 -7.47 5.61 5.38
N TRP A 48 -6.33 5.45 4.71
CA TRP A 48 -5.94 4.14 4.18
C TRP A 48 -5.66 3.12 5.29
N ASN A 49 -4.96 3.54 6.34
CA ASN A 49 -4.61 2.67 7.45
C ASN A 49 -5.83 2.34 8.33
N GLU A 50 -6.78 3.25 8.45
CA GLU A 50 -8.09 2.99 9.08
C GLU A 50 -8.86 1.93 8.30
N PHE A 51 -8.91 2.04 6.97
CA PHE A 51 -9.47 1.00 6.12
C PHE A 51 -8.78 -0.35 6.34
N LEU A 52 -7.45 -0.39 6.35
CA LEU A 52 -6.70 -1.63 6.61
C LEU A 52 -6.94 -2.19 8.01
N TYR A 53 -7.04 -1.33 9.01
CA TYR A 53 -7.33 -1.72 10.38
C TYR A 53 -8.66 -2.46 10.46
N HIS A 54 -9.71 -1.86 9.96
CA HIS A 54 -11.03 -2.48 9.93
C HIS A 54 -11.07 -3.76 9.08
N HIS A 55 -10.36 -3.77 7.97
CA HIS A 55 -10.31 -4.92 7.07
C HIS A 55 -9.50 -6.09 7.65
N THR A 56 -8.32 -5.83 8.23
CA THR A 56 -7.43 -6.85 8.78
C THR A 56 -7.99 -7.46 10.07
N LEU A 57 -8.71 -6.67 10.88
CA LEU A 57 -9.27 -7.10 12.15
C LEU A 57 -10.71 -7.66 12.03
N ARG A 58 -11.25 -7.78 10.81
CA ARG A 58 -12.56 -8.42 10.61
C ARG A 58 -12.42 -9.90 10.24
N GLY A 59 -13.28 -10.72 10.83
CA GLY A 59 -13.36 -12.16 10.54
C GLY A 59 -12.17 -12.98 11.06
N LEU A 60 -11.85 -14.08 10.38
CA LEU A 60 -10.80 -15.01 10.80
C LEU A 60 -9.39 -14.38 10.84
N GLY A 61 -9.14 -13.33 10.08
CA GLY A 61 -7.89 -12.59 10.10
C GLY A 61 -7.59 -11.96 11.45
N ALA A 62 -8.60 -11.51 12.17
CA ALA A 62 -8.48 -10.93 13.50
C ALA A 62 -7.93 -11.91 14.56
N LEU A 63 -8.21 -13.20 14.38
CA LEU A 63 -7.74 -14.23 15.32
C LEU A 63 -6.23 -14.49 15.19
N THR A 64 -5.68 -14.25 14.00
CA THR A 64 -4.28 -14.58 13.68
C THR A 64 -3.37 -13.37 13.58
N THR A 65 -3.92 -12.17 13.36
CA THR A 65 -3.15 -10.94 13.12
C THR A 65 -3.56 -9.86 14.12
N ALA A 66 -2.58 -9.28 14.78
CA ALA A 66 -2.75 -8.08 15.61
C ALA A 66 -2.11 -6.89 14.90
N MET A 67 -2.75 -5.73 14.99
CA MET A 67 -2.16 -4.46 14.56
C MET A 67 -1.35 -3.87 15.72
N ARG A 68 -0.20 -3.30 15.38
CA ARG A 68 0.68 -2.55 16.27
C ARG A 68 1.12 -1.29 15.56
N TYR A 69 1.11 -0.19 16.26
CA TYR A 69 1.52 1.12 15.76
C TYR A 69 2.57 1.69 16.70
N ASP A 70 3.80 1.82 16.22
CA ASP A 70 4.87 2.40 17.01
C ASP A 70 5.03 3.88 16.60
N LEU A 71 4.58 4.78 17.48
CA LEU A 71 4.71 6.23 17.30
C LEU A 71 6.07 6.70 17.81
N VAL A 72 6.82 7.31 16.91
CA VAL A 72 8.11 7.94 17.20
C VAL A 72 7.88 9.42 17.45
N ARG A 73 8.40 9.92 18.56
CA ARG A 73 8.38 11.36 18.90
C ARG A 73 9.79 11.89 19.08
N VAL A 74 10.00 13.12 18.61
CA VAL A 74 11.24 13.87 18.81
C VAL A 74 10.88 15.19 19.47
N GLY A 75 11.45 15.47 20.63
CA GLY A 75 11.08 16.67 21.40
C GLY A 75 9.59 16.72 21.74
N GLY A 76 8.95 15.55 21.99
CA GLY A 76 7.54 15.44 22.28
C GLY A 76 6.60 15.54 21.06
N ARG A 77 7.10 15.89 19.87
CA ARG A 77 6.30 16.03 18.63
C ARG A 77 6.31 14.72 17.83
N PRO A 78 5.19 14.35 17.17
CA PRO A 78 5.16 13.23 16.25
C PRO A 78 6.21 13.39 15.14
N PHE A 79 6.98 12.35 14.90
CA PHE A 79 8.01 12.33 13.86
C PHE A 79 7.73 11.25 12.81
N ALA A 80 7.39 10.04 13.25
CA ALA A 80 7.06 8.92 12.37
C ALA A 80 6.10 7.95 13.04
N ILE A 81 5.40 7.15 12.25
CA ILE A 81 4.61 6.01 12.71
C ILE A 81 5.02 4.77 11.91
N LEU A 82 5.21 3.66 12.61
CA LEU A 82 5.49 2.36 12.05
C LEU A 82 4.25 1.48 12.21
N PRO A 83 3.37 1.40 11.19
CA PRO A 83 2.23 0.52 11.22
C PRO A 83 2.70 -0.92 10.98
N MET A 84 2.39 -1.83 11.88
CA MET A 84 2.83 -3.21 11.82
C MET A 84 1.64 -4.17 11.97
N ALA A 85 1.53 -5.13 11.05
CA ALA A 85 0.64 -6.27 11.18
C ALA A 85 1.43 -7.48 11.67
N VAL A 86 1.18 -7.91 12.89
CA VAL A 86 1.91 -9.01 13.54
C VAL A 86 1.07 -10.28 13.49
N THR A 87 1.57 -11.30 12.82
CA THR A 87 0.92 -12.61 12.74
C THR A 87 1.38 -13.48 13.91
N ARG A 88 0.45 -13.82 14.79
CA ARG A 88 0.72 -14.53 16.06
C ARG A 88 1.33 -15.92 15.84
N SER A 89 0.77 -16.69 14.91
CA SER A 89 1.19 -18.09 14.67
C SER A 89 2.55 -18.23 14.01
N SER A 90 2.95 -17.32 13.15
CA SER A 90 4.21 -17.39 12.39
C SER A 90 5.30 -16.46 12.91
N LYS A 91 5.06 -15.78 14.02
CA LYS A 91 5.99 -14.76 14.55
C LYS A 91 6.51 -13.82 13.44
N LYS A 92 5.61 -13.37 12.58
CA LYS A 92 5.92 -12.54 11.41
C LYS A 92 5.33 -11.15 11.60
N ALA A 93 6.19 -10.14 11.50
CA ALA A 93 5.79 -8.74 11.47
C ALA A 93 5.95 -8.18 10.06
N ARG A 94 5.02 -7.35 9.60
CA ARG A 94 5.06 -6.70 8.29
C ARG A 94 4.30 -5.39 8.31
N ILE A 95 4.64 -4.47 7.43
CA ILE A 95 3.78 -3.32 7.15
C ILE A 95 2.49 -3.84 6.49
N PRO A 96 1.31 -3.46 7.00
CA PRO A 96 0.04 -3.95 6.45
C PRO A 96 -0.15 -3.45 5.02
N SER A 97 -0.61 -4.34 4.15
CA SER A 97 -1.02 -4.00 2.79
C SER A 97 -2.25 -4.79 2.42
N CYS A 98 -3.13 -4.23 1.64
CA CYS A 98 -4.01 -5.05 0.84
C CYS A 98 -3.25 -5.44 -0.44
N ARG A 99 -3.43 -6.65 -0.94
CA ARG A 99 -2.66 -7.26 -2.05
C ARG A 99 -2.80 -6.55 -3.41
N VAL A 100 -3.38 -5.40 -3.46
CA VAL A 100 -3.54 -4.59 -4.67
C VAL A 100 -2.44 -3.55 -4.66
N GLY A 101 -1.28 -3.94 -5.14
CA GLY A 101 -0.09 -3.16 -5.45
C GLY A 101 0.02 -1.80 -4.76
N GLY A 102 0.62 -1.75 -3.60
CA GLY A 102 0.85 -0.51 -2.89
C GLY A 102 2.32 -0.31 -2.58
N VAL A 103 2.73 0.92 -2.62
CA VAL A 103 4.01 1.34 -2.09
C VAL A 103 3.93 1.29 -0.59
N LEU A 104 4.73 0.44 0.05
CA LEU A 104 4.73 0.29 1.51
C LEU A 104 5.86 1.10 2.10
N ASN A 105 5.53 1.93 3.10
CA ASN A 105 6.50 2.73 3.80
C ASN A 105 6.04 2.98 5.24
N MET A 106 6.95 3.41 6.11
CA MET A 106 6.57 4.05 7.36
C MET A 106 5.90 5.40 7.07
N VAL A 107 5.05 5.84 7.97
CA VAL A 107 4.44 7.18 7.93
C VAL A 107 5.48 8.17 8.44
N CYS A 108 6.22 8.78 7.55
CA CYS A 108 7.27 9.74 7.88
C CYS A 108 7.39 10.77 6.75
N PRO A 109 7.06 12.03 7.00
CA PRO A 109 7.21 13.11 6.02
C PRO A 109 8.65 13.64 5.91
N TYR A 110 9.56 13.16 6.74
CA TYR A 110 10.94 13.68 6.80
C TYR A 110 11.89 12.78 5.99
N PRO A 111 12.87 13.39 5.27
CA PRO A 111 13.91 12.64 4.59
C PRO A 111 14.89 12.00 5.58
N TYR A 112 15.73 11.09 5.10
CA TYR A 112 16.80 10.51 5.90
C TYR A 112 17.87 11.58 6.21
N GLU A 113 18.24 12.36 5.20
CA GLU A 113 19.25 13.40 5.29
C GLU A 113 18.84 14.51 6.29
N GLY A 114 19.69 14.75 7.28
CA GLY A 114 19.44 15.69 8.37
C GLY A 114 18.65 15.10 9.53
N HIS A 115 18.25 13.83 9.45
CA HIS A 115 17.53 13.10 10.50
C HIS A 115 18.14 11.72 10.79
N GLU A 116 19.40 11.53 10.44
CA GLU A 116 20.12 10.25 10.46
C GLU A 116 20.05 9.59 11.85
N GLU A 117 20.22 10.36 12.90
CA GLU A 117 20.20 9.87 14.28
C GLU A 117 18.82 9.28 14.66
N VAL A 118 17.74 9.97 14.28
CA VAL A 118 16.37 9.49 14.53
C VAL A 118 16.10 8.24 13.70
N MET A 119 16.56 8.20 12.44
CA MET A 119 16.38 7.05 11.56
C MET A 119 17.16 5.82 12.05
N GLU A 120 18.35 6.00 12.57
CA GLU A 120 19.13 4.93 13.21
C GLU A 120 18.47 4.41 14.49
N ALA A 121 17.88 5.31 15.30
CA ALA A 121 17.10 4.93 16.46
C ALA A 121 15.85 4.13 16.05
N ILE A 122 15.17 4.49 14.95
CA ILE A 122 14.05 3.73 14.38
C ILE A 122 14.52 2.33 13.96
N ALA A 123 15.66 2.21 13.28
CA ALA A 123 16.22 0.92 12.89
C ALA A 123 16.56 0.05 14.10
N ALA A 124 17.15 0.62 15.15
CA ALA A 124 17.45 -0.08 16.40
C ALA A 124 16.16 -0.54 17.10
N HIS A 125 15.14 0.32 17.14
CA HIS A 125 13.82 -0.01 17.69
C HIS A 125 13.15 -1.16 16.92
N LEU A 126 13.17 -1.15 15.59
CA LEU A 126 12.63 -2.24 14.77
C LEU A 126 13.34 -3.56 15.06
N ARG A 127 14.67 -3.55 15.17
CA ARG A 127 15.45 -4.76 15.52
C ARG A 127 15.07 -5.31 16.87
N SER A 128 14.99 -4.46 17.88
CA SER A 128 14.67 -4.89 19.26
C SER A 128 13.20 -5.32 19.41
N SER A 129 12.27 -4.54 18.88
CA SER A 129 10.83 -4.78 18.99
C SER A 129 10.32 -5.96 18.16
N CYS A 130 11.08 -6.35 17.11
CA CYS A 130 10.81 -7.52 16.27
C CYS A 130 11.75 -8.69 16.57
N GLN A 131 12.46 -8.68 17.68
CA GLN A 131 13.35 -9.77 18.05
C GLN A 131 12.59 -11.10 18.16
N GLY A 132 13.13 -12.15 17.52
CA GLY A 132 12.49 -13.46 17.43
C GLY A 132 11.32 -13.53 16.44
N MET A 133 11.09 -12.48 15.63
CA MET A 133 10.12 -12.43 14.56
C MET A 133 10.80 -12.28 13.20
N THR A 134 10.17 -12.78 12.14
CA THR A 134 10.56 -12.44 10.77
C THR A 134 9.94 -11.10 10.39
N LEU A 135 10.76 -10.05 10.24
CA LEU A 135 10.32 -8.77 9.72
C LEU A 135 10.26 -8.82 8.19
N SER A 136 9.10 -8.50 7.62
CA SER A 136 8.89 -8.46 6.17
C SER A 136 8.53 -7.04 5.74
N LEU A 137 9.48 -6.36 5.12
CA LEU A 137 9.32 -5.04 4.50
C LEU A 137 9.35 -5.26 2.99
N ALA A 138 8.19 -5.20 2.34
CA ALA A 138 8.06 -5.42 0.90
C ALA A 138 7.65 -4.12 0.20
N ASP A 139 8.08 -3.98 -1.06
CA ASP A 139 7.70 -2.86 -1.93
C ASP A 139 7.97 -1.46 -1.34
N VAL A 140 9.07 -1.33 -0.58
CA VAL A 140 9.55 -0.06 -0.03
C VAL A 140 10.28 0.73 -1.12
N PRO A 141 9.89 1.98 -1.42
CA PRO A 141 10.58 2.77 -2.44
C PRO A 141 12.01 3.12 -2.02
N CYS A 142 12.96 2.95 -2.93
CA CYS A 142 14.40 3.16 -2.66
C CYS A 142 14.78 4.59 -2.23
N CYS A 143 13.93 5.57 -2.54
CA CYS A 143 14.16 6.98 -2.19
C CYS A 143 13.65 7.37 -0.79
N THR A 144 13.05 6.44 -0.03
CA THR A 144 12.46 6.76 1.27
C THR A 144 13.44 6.55 2.42
N ALA A 145 13.18 7.21 3.55
CA ALA A 145 13.99 7.04 4.75
C ALA A 145 14.00 5.58 5.24
N LEU A 146 12.87 4.87 5.13
CA LEU A 146 12.81 3.45 5.47
C LEU A 146 13.78 2.62 4.61
N ALA A 147 13.88 2.90 3.31
CA ALA A 147 14.80 2.19 2.43
C ALA A 147 16.26 2.41 2.82
N ARG A 148 16.61 3.61 3.31
CA ARG A 148 17.96 3.95 3.77
C ARG A 148 18.41 3.17 5.01
N ILE A 149 17.45 2.82 5.89
CA ILE A 149 17.76 2.01 7.08
C ILE A 149 17.62 0.50 6.83
N MET A 150 17.01 0.07 5.72
CA MET A 150 16.86 -1.36 5.40
C MET A 150 18.16 -2.17 5.39
N PRO A 151 19.30 -1.67 4.86
CA PRO A 151 20.56 -2.41 4.90
C PRO A 151 21.02 -2.78 6.31
N THR A 152 20.65 -2.00 7.31
CA THR A 152 20.93 -2.31 8.72
C THR A 152 19.99 -3.38 9.30
N LEU A 153 18.85 -3.64 8.63
CA LEU A 153 17.83 -4.62 9.03
C LEU A 153 17.95 -5.94 8.25
N SER A 154 18.39 -5.88 6.99
CA SER A 154 18.60 -7.05 6.12
C SER A 154 19.81 -6.82 5.21
N PRO A 155 20.79 -7.73 5.19
CA PRO A 155 21.99 -7.58 4.36
C PRO A 155 21.72 -7.76 2.86
N ASP A 156 20.67 -8.51 2.50
CA ASP A 156 20.37 -8.88 1.10
C ASP A 156 18.93 -8.47 0.72
N PRO A 157 18.68 -7.18 0.44
CA PRO A 157 17.38 -6.73 -0.04
C PRO A 157 17.16 -7.24 -1.47
N ILE A 158 15.94 -7.72 -1.74
CA ILE A 158 15.51 -8.05 -3.11
C ILE A 158 15.02 -6.77 -3.79
N GLU A 159 15.78 -6.29 -4.75
CA GLU A 159 15.39 -5.12 -5.53
C GLU A 159 14.37 -5.48 -6.63
N ARG A 160 13.39 -4.61 -6.82
CA ARG A 160 12.40 -4.68 -7.89
C ARG A 160 12.30 -3.34 -8.59
N THR A 161 12.26 -3.37 -9.91
CA THR A 161 12.05 -2.17 -10.71
C THR A 161 10.57 -1.80 -10.70
N SER A 162 10.27 -0.57 -10.31
CA SER A 162 8.95 0.05 -10.44
C SER A 162 9.00 1.08 -11.58
N PHE A 163 7.96 1.07 -12.43
CA PHE A 163 7.83 2.03 -13.51
C PHE A 163 6.86 3.14 -13.09
N HIS A 164 7.30 4.36 -13.25
CA HIS A 164 6.53 5.55 -12.96
C HIS A 164 6.41 6.42 -14.22
N VAL A 165 5.21 6.87 -14.52
CA VAL A 165 4.93 7.79 -15.62
C VAL A 165 4.42 9.11 -15.04
N PRO A 166 5.20 10.19 -15.09
CA PRO A 166 4.76 11.50 -14.61
C PRO A 166 3.81 12.11 -15.66
N LEU A 167 2.52 11.87 -15.53
CA LEU A 167 1.49 12.29 -16.50
C LEU A 167 1.45 13.81 -16.65
N SER A 168 1.84 14.58 -15.64
CA SER A 168 1.87 16.05 -15.68
C SER A 168 2.83 16.65 -16.72
N GLN A 169 3.78 15.86 -17.22
CA GLN A 169 4.70 16.31 -18.29
C GLN A 169 4.06 16.34 -19.68
N PHE A 170 2.87 15.76 -19.84
CA PHE A 170 2.18 15.68 -21.12
C PHE A 170 1.03 16.69 -21.19
N ALA A 171 0.98 17.47 -22.26
CA ALA A 171 -0.07 18.47 -22.47
C ALA A 171 -1.44 17.85 -22.73
N SER A 172 -1.49 16.61 -23.26
CA SER A 172 -2.73 15.88 -23.52
C SER A 172 -2.51 14.36 -23.54
N HIS A 173 -3.61 13.61 -23.56
CA HIS A 173 -3.59 12.15 -23.72
C HIS A 173 -2.92 11.74 -25.05
N GLU A 174 -3.19 12.49 -26.14
CA GLU A 174 -2.62 12.24 -27.46
C GLU A 174 -1.10 12.43 -27.44
N ALA A 175 -0.61 13.47 -26.75
CA ALA A 175 0.81 13.71 -26.57
C ALA A 175 1.48 12.56 -25.80
N TYR A 176 0.83 12.06 -24.75
CA TYR A 176 1.30 10.87 -24.01
C TYR A 176 1.34 9.64 -24.92
N VAL A 177 0.25 9.35 -25.65
CA VAL A 177 0.19 8.18 -26.55
C VAL A 177 1.22 8.27 -27.67
N ALA A 178 1.47 9.45 -28.21
CA ALA A 178 2.50 9.68 -29.23
C ALA A 178 3.93 9.48 -28.73
N SER A 179 4.17 9.67 -27.44
CA SER A 179 5.48 9.45 -26.79
C SER A 179 5.81 7.97 -26.54
N LEU A 180 4.81 7.09 -26.64
CA LEU A 180 5.00 5.67 -26.35
C LEU A 180 5.87 4.98 -27.41
N PRO A 181 6.64 3.93 -27.02
CA PRO A 181 7.37 3.12 -27.97
C PRO A 181 6.48 2.63 -29.11
N LYS A 182 7.03 2.64 -30.34
CA LYS A 182 6.29 2.30 -31.58
C LYS A 182 5.46 1.02 -31.48
N ASN A 183 5.96 0.01 -30.78
CA ASN A 183 5.25 -1.26 -30.58
C ASN A 183 4.00 -1.11 -29.72
N ILE A 184 4.08 -0.30 -28.65
CA ILE A 184 2.95 -0.05 -27.75
C ILE A 184 1.90 0.79 -28.48
N TYR A 185 2.32 1.86 -29.12
CA TYR A 185 1.45 2.70 -29.96
C TYR A 185 0.69 1.86 -31.01
N LYS A 186 1.42 0.98 -31.73
CA LYS A 186 0.82 0.07 -32.72
C LYS A 186 -0.22 -0.87 -32.11
N ASN A 187 0.06 -1.39 -30.90
CA ASN A 187 -0.87 -2.29 -30.21
C ASN A 187 -2.14 -1.56 -29.75
N ILE A 188 -2.00 -0.34 -29.24
CA ILE A 188 -3.14 0.51 -28.86
C ILE A 188 -4.01 0.77 -30.11
N ARG A 189 -3.40 1.24 -31.20
CA ARG A 189 -4.10 1.51 -32.45
C ARG A 189 -4.81 0.25 -33.00
N LYS A 190 -4.14 -0.91 -32.93
CA LYS A 190 -4.73 -2.19 -33.35
C LYS A 190 -5.95 -2.54 -32.48
N ALA A 191 -5.89 -2.31 -31.16
CA ALA A 191 -7.02 -2.56 -30.26
C ALA A 191 -8.23 -1.68 -30.61
N TYR A 192 -8.02 -0.38 -30.85
CA TYR A 192 -9.09 0.52 -31.29
C TYR A 192 -9.69 0.12 -32.65
N ASN A 193 -8.84 -0.24 -33.61
CA ASN A 193 -9.32 -0.69 -34.93
C ASN A 193 -10.17 -1.96 -34.81
N HIS A 194 -9.80 -2.92 -33.95
CA HIS A 194 -10.61 -4.11 -33.68
C HIS A 194 -11.97 -3.78 -33.08
N LEU A 195 -12.01 -2.85 -32.12
CA LEU A 195 -13.28 -2.40 -31.53
C LEU A 195 -14.20 -1.83 -32.62
N THR A 196 -13.66 -0.97 -33.51
CA THR A 196 -14.40 -0.37 -34.59
C THR A 196 -14.87 -1.41 -35.62
N THR A 197 -13.98 -2.33 -36.02
CA THR A 197 -14.30 -3.39 -37.00
C THR A 197 -15.36 -4.35 -36.47
N ASP A 198 -15.32 -4.65 -35.15
CA ASP A 198 -16.30 -5.52 -34.48
C ASP A 198 -17.61 -4.79 -34.16
N GLY A 199 -17.76 -3.51 -34.52
CA GLY A 199 -18.92 -2.69 -34.20
C GLY A 199 -19.13 -2.50 -32.69
N LYS A 200 -18.05 -2.63 -31.87
CA LYS A 200 -18.10 -2.47 -30.43
C LYS A 200 -17.74 -1.05 -30.05
N THR A 201 -18.45 -0.54 -29.07
CA THR A 201 -18.13 0.74 -28.44
C THR A 201 -17.51 0.50 -27.06
N MET A 202 -16.58 1.38 -26.67
CA MET A 202 -15.99 1.38 -25.34
C MET A 202 -16.45 2.63 -24.60
N GLU A 203 -17.01 2.43 -23.42
CA GLU A 203 -17.41 3.49 -22.51
C GLU A 203 -16.63 3.36 -21.20
N LEU A 204 -15.96 4.43 -20.77
CA LEU A 204 -15.32 4.52 -19.46
C LEU A 204 -16.32 5.13 -18.48
N LYS A 205 -16.69 4.35 -17.46
CA LYS A 205 -17.50 4.84 -16.32
C LYS A 205 -16.61 4.93 -15.09
N VAL A 206 -16.50 6.14 -14.54
CA VAL A 206 -15.79 6.40 -13.30
C VAL A 206 -16.81 6.48 -12.17
N PHE A 207 -16.59 5.74 -11.10
CA PHE A 207 -17.40 5.77 -9.90
C PHE A 207 -16.55 6.33 -8.75
N ASP A 208 -17.12 7.25 -8.01
CA ASP A 208 -16.51 7.92 -6.87
C ASP A 208 -17.51 8.01 -5.70
N HIS A 209 -17.19 8.78 -4.66
CA HIS A 209 -18.07 8.97 -3.51
C HIS A 209 -19.41 9.62 -3.88
N ALA A 210 -19.44 10.51 -4.88
CA ALA A 210 -20.65 11.18 -5.34
C ALA A 210 -21.47 10.29 -6.30
N HIS A 211 -20.78 9.41 -7.04
CA HIS A 211 -21.36 8.55 -8.08
C HIS A 211 -21.05 7.08 -7.80
N GLN A 212 -21.80 6.47 -6.89
CA GLN A 212 -21.58 5.08 -6.50
C GLN A 212 -21.94 4.10 -7.63
N ALA A 213 -21.16 3.04 -7.74
CA ALA A 213 -21.43 1.98 -8.70
C ALA A 213 -22.75 1.25 -8.36
N PRO A 214 -23.71 1.12 -9.31
CA PRO A 214 -24.91 0.34 -9.10
C PRO A 214 -24.59 -1.11 -8.69
N ALA A 215 -25.41 -1.71 -7.85
CA ALA A 215 -25.21 -3.07 -7.34
C ALA A 215 -25.04 -4.13 -8.45
N HIS A 216 -25.72 -3.96 -9.59
CA HIS A 216 -25.56 -4.85 -10.74
C HIS A 216 -24.17 -4.75 -11.38
N THR A 217 -23.56 -3.55 -11.43
CA THR A 217 -22.20 -3.33 -11.94
C THR A 217 -21.18 -4.03 -11.05
N LEU A 218 -21.30 -3.88 -9.73
CA LEU A 218 -20.45 -4.59 -8.77
C LEU A 218 -20.60 -6.11 -8.91
N ARG A 219 -21.81 -6.62 -9.13
CA ARG A 219 -22.06 -8.05 -9.38
C ARG A 219 -21.40 -8.54 -10.67
N HIS A 220 -21.40 -7.73 -11.74
CA HIS A 220 -20.72 -8.07 -12.99
C HIS A 220 -19.19 -8.07 -12.83
N LEU A 221 -18.63 -7.04 -12.19
CA LEU A 221 -17.19 -6.99 -11.88
C LEU A 221 -16.76 -8.19 -11.03
N TRP A 222 -17.56 -8.56 -10.03
CA TRP A 222 -17.33 -9.74 -9.19
C TRP A 222 -17.30 -11.02 -10.02
N ARG A 223 -18.31 -11.24 -10.90
CA ARG A 223 -18.36 -12.43 -11.78
C ARG A 223 -17.17 -12.49 -12.73
N PHE A 224 -16.79 -11.35 -13.30
CA PHE A 224 -15.64 -11.27 -14.20
C PHE A 224 -14.33 -11.58 -13.48
N TYR A 225 -14.09 -10.97 -12.34
CA TYR A 225 -12.91 -11.20 -11.51
C TYR A 225 -12.81 -12.65 -11.05
N PHE A 226 -13.92 -13.25 -10.60
CA PHE A 226 -13.99 -14.63 -10.19
C PHE A 226 -13.66 -15.58 -11.34
N ARG A 227 -14.30 -15.42 -12.50
CA ARG A 227 -14.02 -16.21 -13.71
C ARG A 227 -12.56 -16.12 -14.11
N ARG A 228 -11.99 -14.92 -14.14
CA ARG A 228 -10.58 -14.71 -14.49
C ARG A 228 -9.63 -15.42 -13.52
N LYS A 229 -9.87 -15.35 -12.22
CA LYS A 229 -9.06 -16.06 -11.23
C LYS A 229 -9.18 -17.57 -11.34
N MET A 230 -10.36 -18.08 -11.60
CA MET A 230 -10.59 -19.51 -11.81
C MET A 230 -9.89 -20.02 -13.08
N MET A 231 -9.95 -19.30 -14.17
CA MET A 231 -9.26 -19.63 -15.41
C MET A 231 -7.74 -19.69 -15.23
N TRP A 232 -7.13 -18.77 -14.51
CA TRP A 232 -5.68 -18.75 -14.30
C TRP A 232 -5.16 -19.89 -13.44
N ARG A 233 -5.99 -20.46 -12.59
CA ARG A 233 -5.60 -21.50 -11.64
C ARG A 233 -6.11 -22.90 -11.99
N SER A 234 -7.04 -23.01 -12.93
CA SER A 234 -7.63 -24.30 -13.31
C SER A 234 -6.64 -25.29 -13.94
N GLN A 235 -5.50 -24.79 -14.44
CA GLN A 235 -4.51 -25.63 -15.10
C GLN A 235 -3.61 -26.47 -14.14
N LYS A 236 -3.64 -26.23 -12.81
CA LYS A 236 -2.74 -26.93 -11.85
C LYS A 236 -3.36 -27.26 -10.49
N ALA A 237 -4.67 -27.23 -10.32
CA ALA A 237 -5.28 -27.26 -8.99
C ALA A 237 -6.11 -28.51 -8.69
N ASN A 238 -5.83 -29.13 -7.57
CA ASN A 238 -6.70 -30.11 -6.90
C ASN A 238 -7.85 -29.39 -6.14
N ALA A 239 -8.88 -30.16 -5.73
CA ALA A 239 -10.10 -29.63 -5.10
C ALA A 239 -9.86 -28.68 -3.91
N LEU A 240 -8.85 -28.96 -3.08
CA LEU A 240 -8.47 -28.15 -1.92
C LEU A 240 -7.96 -26.76 -2.35
N THR A 241 -7.16 -26.70 -3.41
CA THR A 241 -6.65 -25.45 -3.98
C THR A 241 -7.78 -24.62 -4.59
N HIS A 242 -8.79 -25.26 -5.18
CA HIS A 242 -9.99 -24.59 -5.66
C HIS A 242 -10.78 -23.97 -4.51
N LEU A 243 -11.02 -24.69 -3.43
CA LEU A 243 -11.74 -24.19 -2.27
C LEU A 243 -11.03 -22.98 -1.64
N THR A 244 -9.74 -23.10 -1.36
CA THR A 244 -8.95 -22.00 -0.77
C THR A 244 -8.87 -20.78 -1.69
N THR A 245 -8.84 -20.99 -3.00
CA THR A 245 -8.86 -19.89 -3.99
C THR A 245 -10.21 -19.21 -4.02
N THR A 246 -11.30 -19.98 -3.96
CA THR A 246 -12.66 -19.46 -3.92
C THR A 246 -12.88 -18.61 -2.67
N LEU A 247 -12.50 -19.13 -1.50
CA LEU A 247 -12.59 -18.38 -0.24
C LEU A 247 -11.78 -17.08 -0.26
N LYS A 248 -10.55 -17.12 -0.80
CA LYS A 248 -9.73 -15.92 -0.98
C LYS A 248 -10.35 -14.93 -1.95
N ALA A 249 -10.92 -15.39 -3.06
CA ALA A 249 -11.58 -14.51 -4.02
C ALA A 249 -12.82 -13.85 -3.43
N ILE A 250 -13.64 -14.59 -2.69
CA ILE A 250 -14.79 -14.05 -1.97
C ILE A 250 -14.35 -12.98 -0.96
N TYR A 251 -13.29 -13.24 -0.21
CA TYR A 251 -12.76 -12.31 0.77
C TYR A 251 -12.22 -11.03 0.10
N GLU A 252 -11.42 -11.14 -0.96
CA GLU A 252 -10.87 -10.00 -1.69
C GLU A 252 -11.94 -9.13 -2.35
N VAL A 253 -13.02 -9.74 -2.85
CA VAL A 253 -14.14 -9.00 -3.44
C VAL A 253 -14.98 -8.30 -2.38
N LYS A 254 -15.23 -8.96 -1.23
CA LYS A 254 -15.95 -8.31 -0.13
C LYS A 254 -15.19 -7.09 0.39
N SER A 255 -13.85 -7.17 0.46
CA SER A 255 -13.01 -6.06 0.87
C SER A 255 -12.95 -4.95 -0.19
N GLY A 256 -12.87 -5.30 -1.46
CA GLY A 256 -12.93 -4.32 -2.56
C GLY A 256 -14.31 -3.65 -2.67
N CYS A 257 -15.40 -4.40 -2.43
CA CYS A 257 -16.75 -3.82 -2.39
C CYS A 257 -16.98 -2.93 -1.16
N ALA A 258 -16.32 -3.21 -0.03
CA ALA A 258 -16.41 -2.35 1.16
C ALA A 258 -15.70 -1.00 0.93
N THR A 259 -14.64 -0.95 0.12
CA THR A 259 -13.97 0.30 -0.30
C THR A 259 -14.82 1.13 -1.26
N ALA A 260 -15.66 0.48 -2.08
CA ALA A 260 -16.54 1.18 -3.01
C ALA A 260 -17.82 1.71 -2.34
N SER A 261 -18.05 1.42 -1.07
CA SER A 261 -19.23 1.84 -0.30
C SER A 261 -18.92 2.82 0.84
N LEU A 262 -17.68 3.26 0.97
CA LEU A 262 -17.22 4.35 1.83
C LEU A 262 -17.03 5.62 1.04
#